data_6718e9c163c418c785c7c70aedcc9d90
#
_entry.id   6718e9c163c418c785c7c70aedcc9d90
#
_cell.length_a   1.000
_cell.length_b   1.000
_cell.length_c   1.000
_cell.angle_alpha   90.00
_cell.angle_beta   90.00
_cell.angle_gamma   90.00
#
_symmetry.space_group_name_H-M   'P 1'
#
loop_
_entity.id
_entity.type
_entity.pdbx_description
1 polymer ?
#
loop_
_entity_poly.entity_id
_entity_poly.type
_entity_poly.pdbx_seq_one_letter_code
_entity_poly.pdbx_strand_id
1 'polypeptide(L)'
;ELEREMGITIFHRTNKGITVSKDGEVFLGYARQVLEQAALIEEKYLSHSGGKQEFCVSTQHYAFAVNAFVDLIGAYGSDNYDFSLRETQTYEIIEDVANMKSEIGILYLNPFNETVIRKILKSNDLIFTELFVAKPHIFICKQNPLAQKASVTMEDLKPYPYLSFEQGEHNSFYYSEEIFSTEIRPKNIRVRDRATLFNLLIGLNGYTVCSGIIDEELNDKNIIAVPLDEEGEMHIGYITRRRSVPSRLGSIYLEALKQNVTKSRS
;
A
#
# COMPACT_ATOMS: atom_id res chain seq x y z
N GLU A 1 -31.42 3.01 -21.64
CA GLU A 1 -32.00 1.64 -21.61
C GLU A 1 -31.62 0.98 -20.28
N LEU A 2 -30.35 0.75 -19.95
CA LEU A 2 -29.88 0.11 -18.74
C LEU A 2 -30.38 0.77 -17.43
N GLU A 3 -30.31 2.10 -17.33
CA GLU A 3 -30.83 2.85 -16.18
C GLU A 3 -32.32 2.60 -15.91
N ARG A 4 -33.11 2.47 -16.98
CA ARG A 4 -34.54 2.17 -16.89
C ARG A 4 -34.77 0.73 -16.44
N GLU A 5 -34.00 -0.23 -16.94
CA GLU A 5 -34.10 -1.65 -16.57
C GLU A 5 -33.70 -1.88 -15.10
N MET A 6 -32.67 -1.19 -14.66
CA MET A 6 -32.17 -1.31 -13.29
C MET A 6 -32.89 -0.42 -12.28
N GLY A 7 -33.75 0.50 -12.76
CA GLY A 7 -34.49 1.43 -11.92
C GLY A 7 -33.63 2.44 -11.17
N ILE A 8 -32.44 2.74 -11.69
CA ILE A 8 -31.47 3.67 -11.08
C ILE A 8 -31.02 4.72 -12.08
N THR A 9 -30.53 5.84 -11.59
CA THR A 9 -29.82 6.84 -12.41
C THR A 9 -28.32 6.63 -12.24
N ILE A 10 -27.61 6.29 -13.32
CA ILE A 10 -26.15 6.09 -13.28
C ILE A 10 -25.43 7.41 -13.54
N PHE A 11 -25.93 8.20 -14.50
CA PHE A 11 -25.32 9.45 -14.93
C PHE A 11 -26.27 10.64 -14.82
N HIS A 12 -25.82 11.72 -14.22
CA HIS A 12 -26.45 13.02 -14.29
C HIS A 12 -25.86 13.81 -15.46
N ARG A 13 -26.72 14.23 -16.38
CA ARG A 13 -26.35 15.11 -17.49
C ARG A 13 -26.65 16.56 -17.10
N THR A 14 -25.63 17.40 -17.17
CA THR A 14 -25.73 18.83 -16.91
C THR A 14 -25.20 19.64 -18.09
N ASN A 15 -25.48 20.91 -18.12
CA ASN A 15 -24.91 21.82 -19.14
C ASN A 15 -23.37 21.94 -19.07
N LYS A 16 -22.76 21.40 -18.00
CA LYS A 16 -21.31 21.37 -17.78
C LYS A 16 -20.67 20.00 -18.05
N GLY A 17 -21.47 19.01 -18.46
CA GLY A 17 -20.99 17.66 -18.75
C GLY A 17 -21.79 16.56 -18.04
N ILE A 18 -21.18 15.39 -17.93
CA ILE A 18 -21.77 14.20 -17.33
C ILE A 18 -21.04 13.91 -16.02
N THR A 19 -21.80 13.68 -14.95
CA THR A 19 -21.30 13.23 -13.65
C THR A 19 -21.93 11.89 -13.30
N VAL A 20 -21.22 11.05 -12.57
CA VAL A 20 -21.76 9.79 -12.04
C VAL A 20 -22.62 10.10 -10.83
N SER A 21 -23.77 9.45 -10.71
CA SER A 21 -24.61 9.54 -9.52
C SER A 21 -24.06 8.65 -8.39
N LYS A 22 -24.56 8.83 -7.17
CA LYS A 22 -24.20 7.97 -6.03
C LYS A 22 -24.59 6.50 -6.28
N ASP A 23 -25.76 6.26 -6.83
CA ASP A 23 -26.20 4.91 -7.22
C ASP A 23 -25.39 4.39 -8.41
N GLY A 24 -24.98 5.29 -9.32
CA GLY A 24 -24.10 5.00 -10.43
C GLY A 24 -22.71 4.54 -9.99
N GLU A 25 -22.12 5.16 -8.98
CA GLU A 25 -20.83 4.73 -8.42
C GLU A 25 -20.91 3.30 -7.89
N VAL A 26 -21.94 3.00 -7.13
CA VAL A 26 -22.20 1.65 -6.61
C VAL A 26 -22.40 0.65 -7.76
N PHE A 27 -23.25 0.99 -8.72
CA PHE A 27 -23.52 0.15 -9.89
C PHE A 27 -22.26 -0.12 -10.70
N LEU A 28 -21.48 0.91 -11.02
CA LEU A 28 -20.22 0.78 -11.76
C LEU A 28 -19.18 -0.06 -10.99
N GLY A 29 -19.18 0.00 -9.66
CA GLY A 29 -18.39 -0.88 -8.82
C GLY A 29 -18.74 -2.35 -9.05
N TYR A 30 -20.02 -2.71 -9.02
CA TYR A 30 -20.44 -4.09 -9.30
C TYR A 30 -20.24 -4.49 -10.77
N ALA A 31 -20.48 -3.58 -11.71
CA ALA A 31 -20.26 -3.84 -13.13
C ALA A 31 -18.80 -4.17 -13.43
N ARG A 32 -17.85 -3.46 -12.81
CA ARG A 32 -16.41 -3.78 -12.92
C ARG A 32 -16.11 -5.18 -12.39
N GLN A 33 -16.69 -5.58 -11.25
CA GLN A 33 -16.52 -6.95 -10.72
C GLN A 33 -16.94 -8.03 -11.70
N VAL A 34 -18.11 -7.83 -12.34
CA VAL A 34 -18.61 -8.76 -13.35
C VAL A 34 -17.67 -8.85 -14.54
N LEU A 35 -17.16 -7.71 -15.02
CA LEU A 35 -16.21 -7.66 -16.13
C LEU A 35 -14.89 -8.34 -15.77
N GLU A 36 -14.36 -8.14 -14.54
CA GLU A 36 -13.17 -8.84 -14.09
C GLU A 36 -13.35 -10.36 -14.03
N GLN A 37 -14.50 -10.81 -13.49
CA GLN A 37 -14.79 -12.25 -13.46
C GLN A 37 -14.96 -12.81 -14.87
N ALA A 38 -15.55 -12.05 -15.80
CA ALA A 38 -15.63 -12.42 -17.21
C ALA A 38 -14.23 -12.52 -17.84
N ALA A 39 -13.35 -11.53 -17.59
CA ALA A 39 -11.98 -11.54 -18.06
C ALA A 39 -11.18 -12.76 -17.55
N LEU A 40 -11.38 -13.17 -16.29
CA LEU A 40 -10.77 -14.38 -15.73
C LEU A 40 -11.24 -15.66 -16.46
N ILE A 41 -12.52 -15.71 -16.85
CA ILE A 41 -13.05 -16.83 -17.64
C ILE A 41 -12.43 -16.82 -19.04
N GLU A 42 -12.36 -15.66 -19.68
CA GLU A 42 -11.73 -15.49 -21.00
C GLU A 42 -10.23 -15.85 -20.95
N GLU A 43 -9.49 -15.37 -19.96
CA GLU A 43 -8.08 -15.70 -19.74
C GLU A 43 -7.89 -17.21 -19.57
N LYS A 44 -8.73 -17.85 -18.77
CA LYS A 44 -8.62 -19.29 -18.47
C LYS A 44 -8.98 -20.19 -19.64
N TYR A 45 -9.93 -19.79 -20.49
CA TYR A 45 -10.50 -20.68 -21.50
C TYR A 45 -10.34 -20.19 -22.94
N LEU A 46 -10.07 -18.89 -23.17
CA LEU A 46 -9.99 -18.28 -24.50
C LEU A 46 -8.64 -17.65 -24.82
N SER A 47 -7.58 -17.95 -24.08
CA SER A 47 -6.24 -17.32 -24.09
C SER A 47 -5.55 -17.26 -25.47
N HIS A 48 -6.23 -16.73 -26.49
CA HIS A 48 -5.69 -16.47 -27.83
C HIS A 48 -5.89 -15.03 -28.31
N SER A 49 -6.49 -14.15 -27.50
CA SER A 49 -6.62 -12.73 -27.86
C SER A 49 -5.48 -11.94 -27.24
N GLY A 50 -4.58 -11.41 -28.09
CA GLY A 50 -3.44 -10.56 -27.71
C GLY A 50 -3.82 -9.22 -27.11
N GLY A 51 -4.72 -9.20 -26.12
CA GLY A 51 -5.05 -8.03 -25.31
C GLY A 51 -3.91 -7.70 -24.37
N LYS A 52 -3.72 -6.40 -24.11
CA LYS A 52 -2.79 -5.89 -23.10
C LYS A 52 -3.29 -6.32 -21.72
N GLN A 53 -2.48 -7.06 -20.99
CA GLN A 53 -2.81 -7.45 -19.62
C GLN A 53 -2.69 -6.25 -18.68
N GLU A 54 -3.71 -6.04 -17.85
CA GLU A 54 -3.75 -4.96 -16.86
C GLU A 54 -3.64 -5.56 -15.46
N PHE A 55 -2.82 -4.95 -14.62
CA PHE A 55 -2.70 -5.31 -13.22
C PHE A 55 -2.28 -4.11 -12.39
N CYS A 56 -2.94 -3.90 -11.26
CA CYS A 56 -2.63 -2.78 -10.38
C CYS A 56 -2.57 -3.21 -8.91
N VAL A 57 -1.57 -2.69 -8.21
CA VAL A 57 -1.38 -2.83 -6.75
C VAL A 57 -1.29 -1.43 -6.15
N SER A 58 -1.97 -1.19 -5.04
CA SER A 58 -1.78 0.00 -4.20
C SER A 58 -1.14 -0.38 -2.88
N THR A 59 -0.15 0.37 -2.42
CA THR A 59 0.63 0.02 -1.23
C THR A 59 1.02 1.26 -0.44
N GLN A 60 1.15 1.12 0.87
CA GLN A 60 1.98 2.01 1.66
C GLN A 60 3.44 1.90 1.17
N HIS A 61 4.33 2.75 1.65
CA HIS A 61 5.70 2.88 1.12
C HIS A 61 6.62 1.74 1.58
N TYR A 62 6.41 0.53 1.04
CA TYR A 62 7.16 -0.69 1.38
C TYR A 62 8.06 -1.17 0.24
N ALA A 63 9.37 -1.27 0.51
CA ALA A 63 10.35 -1.78 -0.46
C ALA A 63 10.02 -3.22 -0.92
N PHE A 64 9.62 -4.10 -0.02
CA PHE A 64 9.29 -5.49 -0.36
C PHE A 64 8.10 -5.62 -1.32
N ALA A 65 7.16 -4.64 -1.29
CA ALA A 65 6.05 -4.60 -2.22
C ALA A 65 6.51 -4.24 -3.64
N VAL A 66 7.47 -3.33 -3.75
CA VAL A 66 8.11 -2.96 -5.02
C VAL A 66 8.91 -4.15 -5.57
N ASN A 67 9.69 -4.83 -4.73
CA ASN A 67 10.49 -5.99 -5.14
C ASN A 67 9.60 -7.13 -5.67
N ALA A 68 8.49 -7.40 -4.98
CA ALA A 68 7.52 -8.39 -5.43
C ALA A 68 6.91 -8.02 -6.80
N PHE A 69 6.78 -6.74 -7.09
CA PHE A 69 6.29 -6.25 -8.37
C PHE A 69 7.34 -6.42 -9.48
N VAL A 70 8.62 -6.21 -9.17
CA VAL A 70 9.73 -6.52 -10.08
C VAL A 70 9.77 -8.02 -10.40
N ASP A 71 9.64 -8.87 -9.37
CA ASP A 71 9.61 -10.33 -9.55
C ASP A 71 8.41 -10.78 -10.37
N LEU A 72 7.23 -10.17 -10.19
CA LEU A 72 6.04 -10.42 -11.01
C LEU A 72 6.34 -10.14 -12.48
N ILE A 73 6.91 -8.98 -12.81
CA ILE A 73 7.22 -8.61 -14.20
C ILE A 73 8.21 -9.60 -14.81
N GLY A 74 9.25 -9.97 -14.06
CA GLY A 74 10.23 -10.97 -14.49
C GLY A 74 9.62 -12.37 -14.74
N ALA A 75 8.68 -12.78 -13.89
CA ALA A 75 8.00 -14.08 -14.02
C ALA A 75 6.92 -14.09 -15.10
N TYR A 76 6.32 -12.94 -15.41
CA TYR A 76 5.25 -12.84 -16.39
C TYR A 76 5.72 -13.11 -17.81
N GLY A 77 6.90 -12.63 -18.19
CA GLY A 77 7.61 -12.98 -19.44
C GLY A 77 6.89 -12.57 -20.73
N SER A 78 5.91 -11.65 -20.69
CA SER A 78 5.19 -11.14 -21.85
C SER A 78 5.64 -9.73 -22.20
N ASP A 79 5.65 -9.39 -23.48
CA ASP A 79 6.01 -8.07 -23.97
C ASP A 79 4.82 -7.09 -24.02
N ASN A 80 3.59 -7.56 -23.66
CA ASN A 80 2.37 -6.77 -23.80
C ASN A 80 1.59 -6.71 -22.48
N TYR A 81 1.88 -5.68 -21.65
CA TYR A 81 1.21 -5.46 -20.36
C TYR A 81 1.04 -3.97 -20.06
N ASP A 82 0.13 -3.66 -19.14
CA ASP A 82 -0.09 -2.34 -18.54
C ASP A 82 -0.23 -2.50 -17.04
N PHE A 83 0.88 -2.53 -16.35
CA PHE A 83 0.92 -2.77 -14.91
C PHE A 83 1.17 -1.47 -14.16
N SER A 84 0.49 -1.30 -13.03
CA SER A 84 0.62 -0.13 -12.17
C SER A 84 0.94 -0.55 -10.74
N LEU A 85 1.96 0.07 -10.16
CA LEU A 85 2.23 0.04 -8.73
C LEU A 85 2.07 1.46 -8.18
N ARG A 86 1.16 1.62 -7.23
CA ARG A 86 0.80 2.91 -6.63
C ARG A 86 1.25 2.94 -5.17
N GLU A 87 2.32 3.64 -4.87
CA GLU A 87 2.63 4.01 -3.49
C GLU A 87 1.77 5.22 -3.12
N THR A 88 0.85 5.04 -2.17
CA THR A 88 -0.14 6.06 -1.84
C THR A 88 -0.65 5.96 -0.41
N GLN A 89 -1.49 6.89 -0.02
CA GLN A 89 -2.05 7.06 1.32
C GLN A 89 -2.94 5.88 1.73
N THR A 90 -2.96 5.54 3.01
CA THR A 90 -3.69 4.39 3.54
C THR A 90 -5.17 4.38 3.16
N TYR A 91 -5.84 5.53 3.21
CA TYR A 91 -7.25 5.61 2.83
C TYR A 91 -7.46 5.40 1.33
N GLU A 92 -6.58 5.97 0.48
CA GLU A 92 -6.62 5.78 -0.97
C GLU A 92 -6.36 4.31 -1.37
N ILE A 93 -5.48 3.60 -0.65
CA ILE A 93 -5.28 2.15 -0.87
C ILE A 93 -6.59 1.40 -0.67
N ILE A 94 -7.34 1.72 0.40
CA ILE A 94 -8.63 1.08 0.69
C ILE A 94 -9.64 1.41 -0.42
N GLU A 95 -9.72 2.67 -0.86
CA GLU A 95 -10.60 3.09 -1.94
C GLU A 95 -10.22 2.45 -3.28
N ASP A 96 -8.94 2.36 -3.61
CA ASP A 96 -8.47 1.75 -4.85
C ASP A 96 -8.89 0.28 -4.95
N VAL A 97 -8.77 -0.48 -3.85
CA VAL A 97 -9.22 -1.88 -3.83
C VAL A 97 -10.76 -1.98 -3.79
N ALA A 98 -11.44 -1.11 -3.04
CA ALA A 98 -12.90 -1.09 -3.00
C ALA A 98 -13.52 -0.78 -4.37
N ASN A 99 -12.93 0.15 -5.11
CA ASN A 99 -13.36 0.59 -6.43
C ASN A 99 -12.71 -0.18 -7.59
N MET A 100 -11.97 -1.25 -7.27
CA MET A 100 -11.28 -2.11 -8.25
C MET A 100 -10.31 -1.37 -9.19
N LYS A 101 -9.73 -0.27 -8.74
CA LYS A 101 -8.59 0.36 -9.39
C LYS A 101 -7.31 -0.44 -9.14
N SER A 102 -7.26 -1.13 -8.00
CA SER A 102 -6.19 -2.07 -7.64
C SER A 102 -6.80 -3.38 -7.19
N GLU A 103 -6.18 -4.50 -7.60
CA GLU A 103 -6.61 -5.83 -7.18
C GLU A 103 -6.20 -6.12 -5.73
N ILE A 104 -5.03 -5.63 -5.35
CA ILE A 104 -4.40 -5.87 -4.05
C ILE A 104 -3.99 -4.52 -3.45
N GLY A 105 -4.28 -4.34 -2.16
CA GLY A 105 -3.77 -3.23 -1.37
C GLY A 105 -2.85 -3.74 -0.26
N ILE A 106 -1.76 -3.03 0.07
CA ILE A 106 -0.84 -3.41 1.15
C ILE A 106 -0.80 -2.29 2.18
N LEU A 107 -1.09 -2.65 3.43
CA LEU A 107 -1.10 -1.76 4.58
C LEU A 107 -0.78 -2.51 5.87
N TYR A 108 -0.60 -1.77 6.96
CA TYR A 108 -0.43 -2.38 8.28
C TYR A 108 -1.57 -2.05 9.23
N LEU A 109 -1.72 -2.94 10.23
CA LEU A 109 -2.58 -2.75 11.40
C LEU A 109 -1.74 -2.80 12.66
N ASN A 110 -2.20 -2.11 13.70
CA ASN A 110 -1.68 -2.21 15.06
C ASN A 110 -2.85 -2.04 16.06
N PRO A 111 -2.66 -2.26 17.36
CA PRO A 111 -3.74 -2.10 18.35
C PRO A 111 -4.42 -0.72 18.34
N PHE A 112 -3.71 0.33 17.92
CA PHE A 112 -4.27 1.69 17.86
C PHE A 112 -5.21 1.88 16.66
N ASN A 113 -4.83 1.45 15.45
CA ASN A 113 -5.59 1.72 14.22
C ASN A 113 -6.53 0.60 13.80
N GLU A 114 -6.33 -0.62 14.30
CA GLU A 114 -7.00 -1.85 13.84
C GLU A 114 -8.53 -1.73 13.85
N THR A 115 -9.10 -1.25 14.94
CA THR A 115 -10.57 -1.16 15.08
C THR A 115 -11.17 -0.24 14.02
N VAL A 116 -10.54 0.89 13.73
CA VAL A 116 -11.02 1.87 12.74
C VAL A 116 -10.84 1.31 11.33
N ILE A 117 -9.65 0.83 11.01
CA ILE A 117 -9.34 0.31 9.66
C ILE A 117 -10.21 -0.91 9.35
N ARG A 118 -10.33 -1.89 10.25
CA ARG A 118 -11.19 -3.07 10.02
C ARG A 118 -12.67 -2.73 9.83
N LYS A 119 -13.17 -1.69 10.52
CA LYS A 119 -14.53 -1.21 10.30
C LYS A 119 -14.70 -0.67 8.87
N ILE A 120 -13.73 0.10 8.37
CA ILE A 120 -13.76 0.65 7.00
C ILE A 120 -13.62 -0.49 5.98
N LEU A 121 -12.71 -1.43 6.19
CA LEU A 121 -12.56 -2.61 5.32
C LEU A 121 -13.88 -3.39 5.23
N LYS A 122 -14.53 -3.64 6.37
CA LYS A 122 -15.82 -4.34 6.42
C LYS A 122 -16.92 -3.59 5.68
N SER A 123 -16.99 -2.26 5.80
CA SER A 123 -18.01 -1.45 5.10
C SER A 123 -17.82 -1.41 3.58
N ASN A 124 -16.61 -1.71 3.10
CA ASN A 124 -16.25 -1.78 1.68
C ASN A 124 -16.14 -3.23 1.15
N ASP A 125 -16.62 -4.21 1.90
CA ASP A 125 -16.55 -5.65 1.57
C ASP A 125 -15.11 -6.13 1.28
N LEU A 126 -14.14 -5.60 2.03
CA LEU A 126 -12.73 -5.97 1.97
C LEU A 126 -12.35 -6.89 3.13
N ILE A 127 -11.32 -7.70 2.91
CA ILE A 127 -10.68 -8.53 3.94
C ILE A 127 -9.20 -8.17 4.04
N PHE A 128 -8.67 -8.23 5.25
CA PHE A 128 -7.25 -8.12 5.54
C PHE A 128 -6.68 -9.50 5.82
N THR A 129 -5.58 -9.83 5.15
CA THR A 129 -4.79 -11.05 5.38
C THR A 129 -3.40 -10.66 5.83
N GLU A 130 -3.01 -11.08 7.03
CA GLU A 130 -1.69 -10.82 7.58
C GLU A 130 -0.61 -11.57 6.78
N LEU A 131 0.48 -10.90 6.49
CA LEU A 131 1.70 -11.47 5.90
C LEU A 131 2.75 -11.75 6.98
N PHE A 132 2.99 -10.77 7.84
CA PHE A 132 3.96 -10.89 8.94
C PHE A 132 3.76 -9.79 9.98
N VAL A 133 4.36 -10.03 11.15
CA VAL A 133 4.46 -9.04 12.23
C VAL A 133 5.88 -8.51 12.28
N ALA A 134 6.04 -7.20 12.31
CA ALA A 134 7.31 -6.51 12.46
C ALA A 134 7.38 -5.77 13.80
N LYS A 135 8.58 -5.75 14.41
CA LYS A 135 8.89 -4.84 15.51
C LYS A 135 9.26 -3.46 14.96
N PRO A 136 9.04 -2.39 15.73
CA PRO A 136 9.42 -1.04 15.30
C PRO A 136 10.93 -0.91 15.07
N HIS A 137 11.28 -0.26 14.00
CA HIS A 137 12.63 0.17 13.65
C HIS A 137 12.59 1.63 13.22
N ILE A 138 13.76 2.22 13.07
CA ILE A 138 13.90 3.49 12.39
C ILE A 138 14.77 3.34 11.15
N PHE A 139 14.43 4.09 10.09
CA PHE A 139 15.39 4.34 9.00
C PHE A 139 16.16 5.63 9.28
N ILE A 140 17.48 5.54 9.15
CA ILE A 140 18.42 6.65 9.28
C ILE A 140 19.53 6.52 8.25
N CYS A 141 20.25 7.62 8.02
CA CYS A 141 21.47 7.59 7.24
C CYS A 141 22.62 6.86 7.99
N LYS A 142 23.44 6.10 7.29
CA LYS A 142 24.62 5.41 7.86
C LYS A 142 25.58 6.36 8.60
N GLN A 143 25.64 7.62 8.21
CA GLN A 143 26.48 8.63 8.88
C GLN A 143 25.83 9.20 10.15
N ASN A 144 24.56 8.90 10.44
CA ASN A 144 23.94 9.30 11.68
C ASN A 144 24.66 8.68 12.88
N PRO A 145 24.97 9.44 13.95
CA PRO A 145 25.62 8.88 15.14
C PRO A 145 24.87 7.69 15.75
N LEU A 146 23.56 7.61 15.60
CA LEU A 146 22.74 6.51 16.08
C LEU A 146 22.95 5.20 15.29
N ALA A 147 23.54 5.25 14.11
CA ALA A 147 23.81 4.09 13.25
C ALA A 147 24.76 3.06 13.89
N GLN A 148 25.53 3.45 14.91
CA GLN A 148 26.43 2.58 15.64
C GLN A 148 25.79 1.90 16.86
N LYS A 149 24.54 2.26 17.19
CA LYS A 149 23.81 1.67 18.31
C LYS A 149 23.14 0.35 17.90
N ALA A 150 23.10 -0.61 18.82
CA ALA A 150 22.36 -1.87 18.62
C ALA A 150 20.84 -1.64 18.62
N SER A 151 20.37 -0.64 19.37
CA SER A 151 18.99 -0.15 19.39
C SER A 151 18.97 1.32 19.81
N VAL A 152 17.88 2.02 19.52
CA VAL A 152 17.66 3.42 19.89
C VAL A 152 16.35 3.57 20.66
N THR A 153 16.28 4.56 21.53
CA THR A 153 15.06 4.93 22.27
C THR A 153 14.41 6.18 21.66
N MET A 154 13.17 6.48 22.00
CA MET A 154 12.51 7.74 21.61
C MET A 154 13.24 8.98 22.12
N GLU A 155 13.93 8.87 23.26
CA GLU A 155 14.76 9.94 23.81
C GLU A 155 15.98 10.26 22.93
N ASP A 156 16.65 9.22 22.40
CA ASP A 156 17.78 9.37 21.47
C ASP A 156 17.37 10.10 20.18
N LEU A 157 16.10 10.01 19.78
CA LEU A 157 15.57 10.58 18.55
C LEU A 157 15.20 12.06 18.64
N LYS A 158 15.02 12.61 19.84
CA LYS A 158 14.59 14.01 20.04
C LYS A 158 15.43 15.08 19.33
N PRO A 159 16.77 14.95 19.21
CA PRO A 159 17.59 15.92 18.50
C PRO A 159 17.34 15.97 16.99
N TYR A 160 16.83 14.88 16.40
CA TYR A 160 16.75 14.68 14.96
C TYR A 160 15.37 15.00 14.39
N PRO A 161 15.26 15.49 13.14
CA PRO A 161 13.97 15.66 12.47
C PRO A 161 13.28 14.32 12.22
N TYR A 162 12.00 14.26 12.59
CA TYR A 162 11.12 13.14 12.25
C TYR A 162 10.49 13.38 10.89
N LEU A 163 10.57 12.39 10.01
CA LEU A 163 9.94 12.39 8.70
C LEU A 163 8.82 11.36 8.68
N SER A 164 7.69 11.73 8.09
CA SER A 164 6.51 10.85 7.94
C SER A 164 5.82 11.10 6.61
N PHE A 165 5.03 10.13 6.18
CA PHE A 165 4.18 10.29 4.99
C PHE A 165 2.90 11.02 5.34
N GLU A 166 2.53 12.03 4.53
CA GLU A 166 1.26 12.74 4.71
C GLU A 166 0.08 11.87 4.26
N GLN A 167 -1.06 12.03 4.92
CA GLN A 167 -2.28 11.28 4.65
C GLN A 167 -3.39 12.13 4.02
N GLY A 168 -3.03 13.25 3.37
CA GLY A 168 -3.93 14.13 2.62
C GLY A 168 -5.12 14.62 3.42
N GLU A 169 -6.32 14.52 2.86
CA GLU A 169 -7.57 14.91 3.52
C GLU A 169 -7.92 13.99 4.69
N HIS A 170 -7.49 12.73 4.66
CA HIS A 170 -7.68 11.74 5.73
C HIS A 170 -6.48 11.73 6.68
N ASN A 171 -6.15 12.90 7.25
CA ASN A 171 -4.97 13.11 8.08
C ASN A 171 -5.11 12.66 9.56
N SER A 172 -6.07 11.81 9.86
CA SER A 172 -6.17 11.19 11.18
C SER A 172 -5.01 10.22 11.42
N PHE A 173 -4.50 10.19 12.65
CA PHE A 173 -3.43 9.25 13.05
C PHE A 173 -3.74 7.76 12.79
N TYR A 174 -5.03 7.40 12.65
CA TYR A 174 -5.41 6.03 12.28
C TYR A 174 -4.96 5.61 10.89
N TYR A 175 -4.68 6.56 9.99
CA TYR A 175 -4.21 6.31 8.63
C TYR A 175 -2.70 6.45 8.47
N SER A 176 -1.98 6.89 9.52
CA SER A 176 -0.52 7.04 9.46
C SER A 176 0.16 5.72 9.08
N GLU A 177 1.21 5.80 8.29
CA GLU A 177 2.02 4.65 7.89
C GLU A 177 3.06 4.27 8.94
N GLU A 178 3.34 5.18 9.86
CA GLU A 178 4.30 5.01 10.93
C GLU A 178 3.59 4.68 12.24
N ILE A 179 4.07 3.66 12.93
CA ILE A 179 3.67 3.39 14.31
C ILE A 179 4.17 4.52 15.23
N PHE A 180 3.48 4.75 16.34
CA PHE A 180 3.73 5.87 17.27
C PHE A 180 3.53 7.26 16.64
N SER A 181 2.66 7.38 15.66
CA SER A 181 2.33 8.65 14.99
C SER A 181 1.68 9.69 15.91
N THR A 182 1.11 9.27 17.04
CA THR A 182 0.49 10.15 18.06
C THR A 182 1.50 10.83 18.98
N GLU A 183 2.77 10.37 18.97
CA GLU A 183 3.82 10.95 19.80
C GLU A 183 4.16 12.38 19.37
N ILE A 184 4.27 13.27 20.35
CA ILE A 184 4.63 14.67 20.12
C ILE A 184 6.13 14.76 19.84
N ARG A 185 6.48 15.25 18.67
CA ARG A 185 7.86 15.47 18.24
C ARG A 185 8.11 16.94 17.93
N PRO A 186 9.22 17.52 18.39
CA PRO A 186 9.48 18.95 18.18
C PRO A 186 9.80 19.33 16.74
N LYS A 187 10.28 18.38 15.93
CA LYS A 187 10.70 18.60 14.54
C LYS A 187 10.01 17.57 13.65
N ASN A 188 8.99 17.99 12.91
CA ASN A 188 8.22 17.12 12.02
C ASN A 188 8.30 17.63 10.59
N ILE A 189 8.55 16.73 9.65
CA ILE A 189 8.50 16.99 8.22
C ILE A 189 7.60 15.93 7.59
N ARG A 190 6.62 16.36 6.79
CA ARG A 190 5.74 15.45 6.05
C ARG A 190 6.10 15.47 4.58
N VAL A 191 6.11 14.29 3.97
CA VAL A 191 6.44 14.09 2.56
C VAL A 191 5.39 13.20 1.88
N ARG A 192 5.41 13.14 0.56
CA ARG A 192 4.46 12.32 -0.23
C ARG A 192 5.09 11.10 -0.84
N ASP A 193 6.39 11.08 -1.00
CA ASP A 193 7.08 10.02 -1.71
C ASP A 193 8.37 9.59 -1.02
N ARG A 194 8.76 8.36 -1.31
CA ARG A 194 9.93 7.71 -0.69
C ARG A 194 11.25 8.37 -1.10
N ALA A 195 11.39 8.83 -2.33
CA ALA A 195 12.63 9.43 -2.79
C ALA A 195 12.90 10.73 -2.05
N THR A 196 11.88 11.59 -1.88
CA THR A 196 11.96 12.80 -1.06
C THR A 196 12.27 12.46 0.39
N LEU A 197 11.61 11.45 0.97
CA LEU A 197 11.88 11.01 2.33
C LEU A 197 13.34 10.62 2.52
N PHE A 198 13.88 9.76 1.65
CA PHE A 198 15.27 9.29 1.76
C PHE A 198 16.28 10.41 1.56
N ASN A 199 16.05 11.32 0.61
CA ASN A 199 16.90 12.49 0.43
C ASN A 199 16.94 13.38 1.68
N LEU A 200 15.81 13.57 2.35
CA LEU A 200 15.75 14.35 3.59
C LEU A 200 16.33 13.59 4.78
N LEU A 201 16.19 12.26 4.86
CA LEU A 201 16.89 11.43 5.85
C LEU A 201 18.39 11.66 5.78
N ILE A 202 18.96 11.66 4.58
CA ILE A 202 20.40 11.90 4.35
C ILE A 202 20.75 13.37 4.60
N GLY A 203 20.05 14.29 3.95
CA GLY A 203 20.40 15.71 3.92
C GLY A 203 20.21 16.43 5.27
N LEU A 204 19.25 15.99 6.08
CA LEU A 204 18.92 16.58 7.38
C LEU A 204 19.35 15.70 8.56
N ASN A 205 19.94 14.53 8.28
CA ASN A 205 20.24 13.54 9.30
C ASN A 205 19.01 13.15 10.14
N GLY A 206 17.85 13.06 9.47
CA GLY A 206 16.56 12.78 10.08
C GLY A 206 16.32 11.28 10.29
N TYR A 207 15.11 10.93 10.76
CA TYR A 207 14.66 9.55 10.91
C TYR A 207 13.18 9.41 10.55
N THR A 208 12.78 8.19 10.19
CA THR A 208 11.38 7.77 10.13
C THR A 208 11.20 6.45 10.87
N VAL A 209 9.99 6.19 11.40
CA VAL A 209 9.68 4.92 12.06
C VAL A 209 9.11 3.96 11.02
N CYS A 210 9.56 2.70 11.02
CA CYS A 210 9.26 1.74 9.98
C CYS A 210 9.25 0.28 10.50
N SER A 211 8.98 -0.66 9.60
CA SER A 211 9.03 -2.11 9.87
C SER A 211 10.43 -2.70 9.94
N GLY A 212 11.45 -1.93 9.61
CA GLY A 212 12.83 -2.41 9.54
C GLY A 212 13.19 -3.18 8.25
N ILE A 213 12.22 -3.47 7.39
CA ILE A 213 12.50 -4.15 6.13
C ILE A 213 12.96 -3.13 5.10
N ILE A 214 14.21 -3.24 4.69
CA ILE A 214 14.82 -2.46 3.63
C ILE A 214 15.52 -3.42 2.66
N ASP A 215 15.48 -3.10 1.39
CA ASP A 215 16.27 -3.79 0.36
C ASP A 215 17.46 -2.91 0.01
N GLU A 216 18.66 -3.38 0.31
CA GLU A 216 19.90 -2.63 0.07
C GLU A 216 20.26 -2.53 -1.42
N GLU A 217 19.74 -3.42 -2.27
CA GLU A 217 20.04 -3.41 -3.71
C GLU A 217 19.18 -2.37 -4.45
N LEU A 218 17.91 -2.23 -4.05
CA LEU A 218 16.95 -1.31 -4.68
C LEU A 218 16.82 0.03 -3.95
N ASN A 219 17.31 0.14 -2.72
CA ASN A 219 17.32 1.39 -1.97
C ASN A 219 18.75 1.90 -1.78
N ASP A 220 18.88 3.18 -1.49
CA ASP A 220 20.19 3.80 -1.27
C ASP A 220 20.93 3.08 -0.13
N LYS A 221 22.13 2.54 -0.45
CA LYS A 221 23.02 1.89 0.52
C LYS A 221 23.41 2.78 1.72
N ASN A 222 23.07 4.06 1.65
CA ASN A 222 23.28 5.02 2.73
C ASN A 222 22.18 4.98 3.80
N ILE A 223 21.04 4.31 3.57
CA ILE A 223 19.96 4.17 4.55
C ILE A 223 20.06 2.79 5.22
N ILE A 224 19.94 2.78 6.53
CA ILE A 224 19.92 1.56 7.34
C ILE A 224 18.73 1.53 8.27
N ALA A 225 18.33 0.32 8.68
CA ALA A 225 17.36 0.09 9.72
C ALA A 225 18.07 -0.13 11.07
N VAL A 226 17.61 0.57 12.11
CA VAL A 226 18.07 0.37 13.49
C VAL A 226 16.86 0.04 14.35
N PRO A 227 16.90 -1.00 15.20
CA PRO A 227 15.81 -1.35 16.11
C PRO A 227 15.43 -0.18 17.02
N LEU A 228 14.13 0.07 17.16
CA LEU A 228 13.58 1.01 18.11
C LEU A 228 13.19 0.25 19.39
N ASP A 229 13.76 0.65 20.52
CA ASP A 229 13.51 0.02 21.84
C ASP A 229 12.22 0.57 22.45
N GLU A 230 11.10 0.21 21.81
CA GLU A 230 9.74 0.54 22.20
C GLU A 230 8.83 -0.67 22.00
N GLU A 231 7.90 -0.87 22.93
CA GLU A 231 6.90 -1.92 22.79
C GLU A 231 5.88 -1.57 21.70
N GLY A 232 5.76 -2.42 20.71
CA GLY A 232 4.80 -2.25 19.63
C GLY A 232 4.97 -3.31 18.55
N GLU A 233 3.91 -3.52 17.79
CA GLU A 233 3.90 -4.47 16.68
C GLU A 233 3.17 -3.85 15.48
N MET A 234 3.71 -4.11 14.31
CA MET A 234 3.11 -3.76 13.02
C MET A 234 2.67 -5.06 12.34
N HIS A 235 1.38 -5.31 12.28
CA HIS A 235 0.78 -6.43 11.56
C HIS A 235 0.64 -6.02 10.09
N ILE A 236 1.65 -6.32 9.29
CA ILE A 236 1.68 -5.94 7.88
C ILE A 236 0.98 -7.02 7.07
N GLY A 237 0.11 -6.61 6.17
CA GLY A 237 -0.68 -7.53 5.39
C GLY A 237 -1.22 -6.89 4.11
N TYR A 238 -2.04 -7.65 3.43
CA TYR A 238 -2.71 -7.18 2.23
C TYR A 238 -4.24 -7.23 2.37
N ILE A 239 -4.89 -6.36 1.62
CA ILE A 239 -6.34 -6.31 1.50
C ILE A 239 -6.76 -6.70 0.09
N THR A 240 -7.85 -7.45 0.03
CA THR A 240 -8.53 -7.85 -1.21
C THR A 240 -10.04 -7.79 -1.00
N ARG A 241 -10.81 -7.89 -2.06
CA ARG A 241 -12.26 -8.03 -1.97
C ARG A 241 -12.63 -9.39 -1.38
N ARG A 242 -13.62 -9.42 -0.49
CA ARG A 242 -14.01 -10.63 0.28
C ARG A 242 -14.38 -11.83 -0.59
N ARG A 243 -15.01 -11.58 -1.74
CA ARG A 243 -15.55 -12.63 -2.63
C ARG A 243 -14.79 -12.74 -3.96
N SER A 244 -13.68 -12.03 -4.10
CA SER A 244 -12.84 -12.09 -5.28
C SER A 244 -11.82 -13.22 -5.15
N VAL A 245 -11.64 -13.97 -6.20
CA VAL A 245 -10.52 -14.89 -6.35
C VAL A 245 -9.39 -14.08 -7.01
N PRO A 246 -8.18 -14.10 -6.48
CA PRO A 246 -7.05 -13.41 -7.12
C PRO A 246 -6.89 -13.86 -8.58
N SER A 247 -6.60 -12.91 -9.46
CA SER A 247 -6.24 -13.20 -10.83
C SER A 247 -4.96 -14.05 -10.89
N ARG A 248 -4.59 -14.53 -12.07
CA ARG A 248 -3.30 -15.19 -12.27
C ARG A 248 -2.14 -14.27 -11.86
N LEU A 249 -2.20 -12.99 -12.25
CA LEU A 249 -1.18 -12.00 -11.90
C LEU A 249 -1.19 -11.69 -10.40
N GLY A 250 -2.38 -11.53 -9.80
CA GLY A 250 -2.54 -11.36 -8.36
C GLY A 250 -1.94 -12.53 -7.57
N SER A 251 -2.16 -13.76 -8.03
CA SER A 251 -1.59 -14.96 -7.39
C SER A 251 -0.07 -15.00 -7.48
N ILE A 252 0.52 -14.67 -8.64
CA ILE A 252 1.98 -14.58 -8.83
C ILE A 252 2.55 -13.48 -7.92
N TYR A 253 1.90 -12.32 -7.89
CA TYR A 253 2.34 -11.20 -7.04
C TYR A 253 2.30 -11.55 -5.55
N LEU A 254 1.22 -12.18 -5.07
CA LEU A 254 1.11 -12.61 -3.67
C LEU A 254 2.17 -13.64 -3.27
N GLU A 255 2.54 -14.53 -4.18
CA GLU A 255 3.63 -15.49 -3.95
C GLU A 255 4.99 -14.77 -3.89
N ALA A 256 5.28 -13.89 -4.85
CA ALA A 256 6.48 -13.06 -4.84
C ALA A 256 6.56 -12.20 -3.56
N LEU A 257 5.43 -11.63 -3.12
CA LEU A 257 5.35 -10.84 -1.90
C LEU A 257 5.77 -11.64 -0.66
N LYS A 258 5.26 -12.88 -0.51
CA LYS A 258 5.64 -13.77 0.59
C LYS A 258 7.12 -14.14 0.56
N GLN A 259 7.66 -14.42 -0.63
CA GLN A 259 9.08 -14.75 -0.81
C GLN A 259 9.98 -13.58 -0.44
N ASN A 260 9.66 -12.36 -0.87
CA ASN A 260 10.43 -11.16 -0.56
C ASN A 260 10.43 -10.85 0.95
N VAL A 261 9.29 -11.01 1.62
CA VAL A 261 9.20 -10.88 3.08
C VAL A 261 10.10 -11.91 3.78
N THR A 262 10.13 -13.16 3.31
CA THR A 262 10.97 -14.21 3.90
C THR A 262 12.45 -13.92 3.72
N LYS A 263 12.88 -13.50 2.52
CA LYS A 263 14.27 -13.12 2.21
C LYS A 263 14.76 -11.95 3.05
N SER A 264 13.93 -10.93 3.25
CA SER A 264 14.30 -9.73 4.01
C SER A 264 14.37 -9.94 5.52
N ARG A 265 13.95 -11.11 6.03
CA ARG A 265 13.96 -11.46 7.47
C ARG A 265 15.04 -12.50 7.82
N SER A 266 15.68 -13.10 6.83
CA SER A 266 16.81 -14.02 6.99
C SER A 266 18.12 -13.28 7.03
#